data_43e6f1a93d1d7cfdee42db3473e989b4
#
_entry.id   43e6f1a93d1d7cfdee42db3473e989b4
#
_cell.length_a   1.000
_cell.length_b   1.000
_cell.length_c   1.000
_cell.angle_alpha   90.00
_cell.angle_beta   90.00
_cell.angle_gamma   90.00
#
_symmetry.space_group_name_H-M   'P 1'
#
loop_
_entity.id
_entity.type
_entity.pdbx_description
1 polymer ?
#
loop_
_entity_poly.entity_id
_entity_poly.type
_entity_poly.pdbx_seq_one_letter_code
_entity_poly.pdbx_strand_id
1 'polypeptide(L)'
;MKLCKRLLAAFLMLVLSVSVLVIPASAAGWKYDRAYQQYKGKTYTVFGDSIPTGYDPTRKPVLYGLGDGVNPNAYPEKVASVTGTKIAQYAYDGCRTKDVLMMLGGNVKKDRYYEAFLEKGIFAAAKRVPPKASVVKKSLKKSSLVTFNVGNNDIFTGPLIMAGLDIEKVSDVSTKTAELVQQAVRKGLLTKDFEQLFTTLNTFGITAVYLSAMFAEMEKAFAEMTVAFPQVIATVRANSDAEIAVVGMFNPFRNVDTEVAGLNLSQMGDMGVNMVNTYFKSNAAVLGYTYVNVTKTECFYDVGGSDVHPTTKGHSYMAKQILKAIPHK
;
A
#
# COMPACT_ATOMS: atom_id res chain seq x y z
N MET A 1 -0.31 -54.62 10.06
CA MET A 1 0.49 -53.67 9.27
C MET A 1 -0.16 -53.26 7.93
N LYS A 2 -0.72 -54.15 7.08
CA LYS A 2 -1.31 -53.77 5.80
C LYS A 2 -2.59 -52.93 5.92
N LEU A 3 -3.41 -53.12 6.96
CA LEU A 3 -4.66 -52.34 7.17
C LEU A 3 -4.37 -50.88 7.60
N CYS A 4 -3.39 -50.67 8.51
CA CYS A 4 -2.96 -49.32 8.92
C CYS A 4 -2.40 -48.48 7.78
N LYS A 5 -1.65 -49.09 6.85
CA LYS A 5 -1.11 -48.38 5.67
C LYS A 5 -2.21 -47.96 4.69
N ARG A 6 -3.26 -48.79 4.55
CA ARG A 6 -4.44 -48.45 3.68
C ARG A 6 -5.31 -47.37 4.28
N LEU A 7 -5.51 -47.35 5.60
CA LEU A 7 -6.24 -46.29 6.31
C LEU A 7 -5.47 -44.97 6.28
N LEU A 8 -4.15 -44.99 6.44
CA LEU A 8 -3.31 -43.80 6.34
C LEU A 8 -3.30 -43.23 4.92
N ALA A 9 -3.24 -44.08 3.89
CA ALA A 9 -3.32 -43.64 2.49
C ALA A 9 -4.70 -43.05 2.13
N ALA A 10 -5.79 -43.64 2.63
CA ALA A 10 -7.14 -43.12 2.44
C ALA A 10 -7.35 -41.78 3.17
N PHE A 11 -6.79 -41.64 4.38
CA PHE A 11 -6.83 -40.38 5.12
C PHE A 11 -6.01 -39.28 4.44
N LEU A 12 -4.81 -39.59 3.94
CA LEU A 12 -3.98 -38.66 3.16
C LEU A 12 -4.66 -38.24 1.84
N MET A 13 -5.34 -39.15 1.14
CA MET A 13 -6.12 -38.80 -0.05
C MET A 13 -7.35 -37.95 0.27
N LEU A 14 -8.01 -38.16 1.40
CA LEU A 14 -9.14 -37.35 1.85
C LEU A 14 -8.67 -35.93 2.24
N VAL A 15 -7.51 -35.81 2.92
CA VAL A 15 -6.91 -34.51 3.27
C VAL A 15 -6.43 -33.76 2.02
N LEU A 16 -5.87 -34.47 1.02
CA LEU A 16 -5.47 -33.88 -0.26
C LEU A 16 -6.67 -33.49 -1.14
N SER A 17 -7.78 -34.20 -1.09
CA SER A 17 -8.99 -33.85 -1.86
C SER A 17 -9.76 -32.70 -1.24
N VAL A 18 -9.66 -32.46 0.06
CA VAL A 18 -10.26 -31.29 0.74
C VAL A 18 -9.42 -30.01 0.54
N SER A 19 -8.12 -30.14 0.29
CA SER A 19 -7.24 -28.98 0.04
C SER A 19 -7.33 -28.39 -1.37
N VAL A 20 -8.08 -29.00 -2.30
CA VAL A 20 -8.23 -28.51 -3.71
C VAL A 20 -9.49 -27.67 -3.92
N LEU A 21 -10.38 -27.55 -2.93
CA LEU A 21 -11.62 -26.77 -3.04
C LEU A 21 -11.71 -25.60 -2.03
N VAL A 22 -10.60 -24.97 -1.70
CA VAL A 22 -10.68 -23.61 -1.15
C VAL A 22 -10.76 -22.67 -2.34
N ILE A 23 -11.92 -22.60 -2.97
CA ILE A 23 -12.33 -21.42 -3.73
C ILE A 23 -12.30 -20.28 -2.72
N PRO A 24 -11.50 -19.21 -2.94
CA PRO A 24 -11.49 -18.09 -2.02
C PRO A 24 -12.91 -17.51 -1.97
N ALA A 25 -13.58 -17.71 -0.86
CA ALA A 25 -14.99 -17.34 -0.62
C ALA A 25 -15.25 -15.82 -0.69
N SER A 26 -14.28 -15.01 -1.06
CA SER A 26 -14.35 -13.55 -0.97
C SER A 26 -14.69 -12.83 -2.27
N ALA A 27 -14.47 -13.43 -3.43
CA ALA A 27 -14.95 -12.87 -4.71
C ALA A 27 -16.39 -13.31 -5.05
N ALA A 28 -16.93 -14.30 -4.35
CA ALA A 28 -18.21 -14.97 -4.67
C ALA A 28 -19.45 -14.06 -4.62
N GLY A 29 -19.36 -12.82 -4.07
CA GLY A 29 -20.45 -11.85 -4.03
C GLY A 29 -20.31 -10.66 -4.99
N TRP A 30 -19.16 -10.49 -5.65
CA TRP A 30 -18.88 -9.36 -6.53
C TRP A 30 -19.11 -9.76 -7.97
N LYS A 31 -20.24 -9.36 -8.54
CA LYS A 31 -20.67 -9.70 -9.91
C LYS A 31 -20.77 -8.44 -10.74
N TYR A 32 -20.59 -8.59 -12.06
CA TYR A 32 -20.81 -7.51 -13.01
C TYR A 32 -22.20 -6.89 -12.81
N ASP A 33 -22.20 -5.54 -12.75
CA ASP A 33 -23.42 -4.73 -12.67
C ASP A 33 -23.55 -3.88 -13.94
N ARG A 34 -24.76 -3.92 -14.55
CA ARG A 34 -25.09 -3.17 -15.77
C ARG A 34 -24.98 -1.67 -15.60
N ALA A 35 -25.10 -1.15 -14.36
CA ALA A 35 -24.89 0.27 -14.07
C ALA A 35 -23.50 0.75 -14.49
N TYR A 36 -22.50 -0.14 -14.61
CA TYR A 36 -21.13 0.16 -15.01
C TYR A 36 -20.81 -0.26 -16.46
N GLN A 37 -21.81 -0.39 -17.33
CA GLN A 37 -21.66 -0.85 -18.72
C GLN A 37 -20.59 -0.10 -19.52
N GLN A 38 -20.38 1.20 -19.25
CA GLN A 38 -19.36 2.03 -19.91
C GLN A 38 -17.91 1.57 -19.67
N TYR A 39 -17.65 0.79 -18.64
CA TYR A 39 -16.33 0.25 -18.28
C TYR A 39 -16.09 -1.15 -18.85
N LYS A 40 -17.15 -1.91 -19.18
CA LYS A 40 -17.07 -3.33 -19.53
C LYS A 40 -16.10 -3.60 -20.66
N GLY A 41 -15.21 -4.58 -20.44
CA GLY A 41 -14.24 -5.04 -21.43
C GLY A 41 -13.01 -4.12 -21.60
N LYS A 42 -13.04 -2.92 -21.00
CA LYS A 42 -11.94 -1.95 -21.05
C LYS A 42 -10.91 -2.22 -19.98
N THR A 43 -9.81 -1.45 -19.99
CA THR A 43 -8.73 -1.58 -18.98
C THR A 43 -9.06 -0.74 -17.74
N TYR A 44 -8.78 -1.30 -16.58
CA TYR A 44 -8.71 -0.63 -15.29
C TYR A 44 -7.24 -0.58 -14.85
N THR A 45 -6.63 0.59 -14.90
CA THR A 45 -5.23 0.79 -14.46
C THR A 45 -5.18 1.15 -12.99
N VAL A 46 -4.34 0.42 -12.24
CA VAL A 46 -4.20 0.55 -10.78
C VAL A 46 -2.79 0.98 -10.44
N PHE A 47 -2.65 2.14 -9.83
CA PHE A 47 -1.42 2.64 -9.24
C PHE A 47 -1.54 2.66 -7.71
N GLY A 48 -0.43 2.46 -7.05
CA GLY A 48 -0.35 2.57 -5.60
C GLY A 48 0.69 1.66 -4.98
N ASP A 49 0.51 1.42 -3.70
CA ASP A 49 1.43 0.68 -2.86
C ASP A 49 0.96 -0.76 -2.57
N SER A 50 1.32 -1.28 -1.39
CA SER A 50 0.92 -2.59 -0.92
C SER A 50 -0.60 -2.75 -0.68
N ILE A 51 -1.35 -1.65 -0.53
CA ILE A 51 -2.80 -1.73 -0.30
C ILE A 51 -3.53 -2.23 -1.56
N PRO A 52 -3.39 -1.60 -2.75
CA PRO A 52 -4.04 -2.12 -3.95
C PRO A 52 -3.47 -3.46 -4.45
N THR A 53 -2.26 -3.89 -4.04
CA THR A 53 -1.82 -5.27 -4.30
C THR A 53 -2.61 -6.29 -3.51
N GLY A 54 -3.26 -5.84 -2.41
CA GLY A 54 -3.97 -6.70 -1.47
C GLY A 54 -3.00 -7.48 -0.60
N TYR A 55 -1.92 -6.81 -0.14
CA TYR A 55 -1.03 -7.41 0.84
C TYR A 55 -1.85 -7.98 2.01
N ASP A 56 -1.58 -9.24 2.33
CA ASP A 56 -2.28 -9.98 3.38
C ASP A 56 -1.26 -10.88 4.11
N PRO A 57 -0.90 -10.58 5.35
CA PRO A 57 0.11 -11.33 6.11
C PRO A 57 -0.34 -12.76 6.42
N THR A 58 -1.64 -13.04 6.36
CA THR A 58 -2.21 -14.37 6.65
C THR A 58 -2.22 -15.28 5.44
N ARG A 59 -2.03 -14.72 4.23
CA ARG A 59 -2.05 -15.44 2.96
C ARG A 59 -0.65 -15.91 2.55
N LYS A 60 -0.56 -17.12 2.00
CA LYS A 60 0.67 -17.62 1.37
C LYS A 60 0.38 -18.06 -0.08
N PRO A 61 1.20 -17.65 -1.06
CA PRO A 61 2.29 -16.68 -0.94
C PRO A 61 1.76 -15.25 -0.70
N VAL A 62 2.56 -14.43 -0.02
CA VAL A 62 2.28 -13.00 0.10
C VAL A 62 2.56 -12.33 -1.25
N LEU A 63 1.66 -11.47 -1.71
CA LEU A 63 1.77 -10.76 -2.98
C LEU A 63 2.20 -9.31 -2.76
N TYR A 64 3.26 -8.90 -3.45
CA TYR A 64 3.87 -7.58 -3.32
C TYR A 64 3.63 -6.68 -4.54
N GLY A 65 2.86 -7.15 -5.51
CA GLY A 65 2.54 -6.44 -6.76
C GLY A 65 3.56 -6.65 -7.87
N LEU A 66 3.41 -5.94 -8.98
CA LEU A 66 4.13 -6.05 -10.25
C LEU A 66 4.36 -7.49 -10.73
N GLY A 67 5.01 -8.32 -10.70
CA GLY A 67 5.12 -9.69 -11.20
C GLY A 67 4.38 -10.72 -10.37
N ASP A 68 4.06 -10.39 -9.11
CA ASP A 68 3.43 -11.33 -8.19
C ASP A 68 1.89 -11.42 -8.37
N GLY A 69 1.31 -10.48 -9.14
CA GLY A 69 -0.14 -10.39 -9.34
C GLY A 69 -0.87 -9.62 -8.24
N VAL A 70 -2.19 -9.75 -8.21
CA VAL A 70 -3.10 -9.09 -7.26
C VAL A 70 -3.80 -10.15 -6.42
N ASN A 71 -3.96 -9.87 -5.12
CA ASN A 71 -4.76 -10.71 -4.26
C ASN A 71 -6.25 -10.64 -4.70
N PRO A 72 -6.92 -11.78 -4.97
CA PRO A 72 -8.34 -11.78 -5.35
C PRO A 72 -9.27 -11.09 -4.33
N ASN A 73 -8.81 -10.94 -3.08
CA ASN A 73 -9.54 -10.23 -2.02
C ASN A 73 -9.31 -8.72 -2.05
N ALA A 74 -8.35 -8.24 -2.82
CA ALA A 74 -8.03 -6.82 -2.93
C ALA A 74 -9.18 -6.01 -3.55
N TYR A 75 -9.26 -4.73 -3.21
CA TYR A 75 -10.30 -3.86 -3.75
C TYR A 75 -10.27 -3.74 -5.29
N PRO A 76 -9.10 -3.75 -5.98
CA PRO A 76 -9.10 -3.66 -7.43
C PRO A 76 -9.82 -4.83 -8.11
N GLU A 77 -9.63 -6.06 -7.60
CA GLU A 77 -10.32 -7.25 -8.14
C GLU A 77 -11.84 -7.17 -7.97
N LYS A 78 -12.28 -6.65 -6.81
CA LYS A 78 -13.71 -6.45 -6.54
C LYS A 78 -14.32 -5.38 -7.46
N VAL A 79 -13.63 -4.26 -7.65
CA VAL A 79 -14.04 -3.19 -8.58
C VAL A 79 -14.09 -3.72 -10.01
N ALA A 80 -13.06 -4.45 -10.45
CA ALA A 80 -13.01 -5.03 -11.79
C ALA A 80 -14.13 -6.03 -12.03
N SER A 81 -14.46 -6.87 -11.04
CA SER A 81 -15.57 -7.82 -11.13
C SER A 81 -16.92 -7.14 -11.35
N VAL A 82 -17.18 -6.01 -10.67
CA VAL A 82 -18.44 -5.24 -10.79
C VAL A 82 -18.47 -4.43 -12.07
N THR A 83 -17.38 -3.81 -12.47
CA THR A 83 -17.30 -2.98 -13.67
C THR A 83 -17.11 -3.78 -14.97
N GLY A 84 -16.73 -5.05 -14.85
CA GLY A 84 -16.40 -5.90 -16.00
C GLY A 84 -15.12 -5.48 -16.72
N THR A 85 -14.19 -4.79 -16.03
CA THR A 85 -12.91 -4.33 -16.58
C THR A 85 -11.83 -5.40 -16.48
N LYS A 86 -10.71 -5.17 -17.18
CA LYS A 86 -9.47 -5.97 -17.08
C LYS A 86 -8.41 -5.13 -16.35
N ILE A 87 -7.84 -5.68 -15.27
CA ILE A 87 -6.84 -4.96 -14.47
C ILE A 87 -5.49 -4.88 -15.20
N ALA A 88 -4.90 -3.68 -15.21
CA ALA A 88 -3.50 -3.43 -15.48
C ALA A 88 -2.85 -2.92 -14.18
N GLN A 89 -2.17 -3.81 -13.47
CA GLN A 89 -1.61 -3.56 -12.15
C GLN A 89 -0.21 -2.95 -12.24
N TYR A 90 -0.05 -1.78 -11.64
CA TYR A 90 1.22 -1.05 -11.49
C TYR A 90 1.52 -0.66 -10.05
N ALA A 91 0.72 -1.15 -9.12
CA ALA A 91 0.98 -0.99 -7.69
C ALA A 91 2.01 -2.01 -7.20
N TYR A 92 2.82 -1.63 -6.23
CA TYR A 92 3.77 -2.51 -5.54
C TYR A 92 4.09 -1.98 -4.15
N ASP A 93 4.49 -2.87 -3.25
CA ASP A 93 4.80 -2.49 -1.88
C ASP A 93 5.91 -1.43 -1.80
N GLY A 94 5.75 -0.48 -0.90
CA GLY A 94 6.70 0.62 -0.72
C GLY A 94 6.60 1.74 -1.77
N CYS A 95 5.71 1.66 -2.77
CA CYS A 95 5.57 2.69 -3.79
C CYS A 95 5.06 4.01 -3.19
N ARG A 96 5.76 5.11 -3.53
CA ARG A 96 5.38 6.48 -3.18
C ARG A 96 4.85 7.23 -4.40
N THR A 97 4.29 8.39 -4.18
CA THR A 97 3.78 9.27 -5.25
C THR A 97 4.84 9.58 -6.31
N LYS A 98 6.06 9.92 -5.89
CA LYS A 98 7.15 10.20 -6.82
C LYS A 98 7.65 8.98 -7.58
N ASP A 99 7.52 7.80 -7.02
CA ASP A 99 7.88 6.55 -7.70
C ASP A 99 6.86 6.23 -8.81
N VAL A 100 5.57 6.56 -8.62
CA VAL A 100 4.56 6.54 -9.69
C VAL A 100 4.92 7.54 -10.80
N LEU A 101 5.32 8.76 -10.45
CA LEU A 101 5.74 9.76 -11.44
C LEU A 101 6.94 9.27 -12.25
N MET A 102 7.93 8.65 -11.61
CA MET A 102 9.08 8.03 -12.29
C MET A 102 8.62 6.92 -13.26
N MET A 103 7.71 6.05 -12.83
CA MET A 103 7.13 4.98 -13.65
C MET A 103 6.37 5.52 -14.86
N LEU A 104 5.77 6.69 -14.76
CA LEU A 104 5.12 7.41 -15.86
C LEU A 104 6.12 8.14 -16.80
N GLY A 105 7.41 8.11 -16.49
CA GLY A 105 8.46 8.76 -17.25
C GLY A 105 8.71 10.22 -16.87
N GLY A 106 8.27 10.63 -15.69
CA GLY A 106 8.61 11.94 -15.13
C GLY A 106 10.10 12.03 -14.78
N ASN A 107 10.62 13.26 -14.78
CA ASN A 107 12.03 13.52 -14.43
C ASN A 107 12.19 13.53 -12.89
N VAL A 108 12.27 12.34 -12.32
CA VAL A 108 12.46 12.13 -10.87
C VAL A 108 13.78 11.43 -10.62
N LYS A 109 14.59 12.00 -9.74
CA LYS A 109 15.82 11.34 -9.30
C LYS A 109 15.50 10.27 -8.26
N LYS A 110 16.17 9.12 -8.38
CA LYS A 110 16.20 8.10 -7.34
C LYS A 110 16.84 8.68 -6.09
N ASP A 111 16.24 8.41 -4.95
CA ASP A 111 16.76 8.81 -3.65
C ASP A 111 17.20 7.60 -2.83
N ARG A 112 17.74 7.85 -1.64
CA ARG A 112 18.20 6.80 -0.73
C ARG A 112 17.09 5.82 -0.32
N TYR A 113 15.85 6.28 -0.20
CA TYR A 113 14.72 5.38 0.04
C TYR A 113 14.53 4.42 -1.14
N TYR A 114 14.48 4.97 -2.38
CA TYR A 114 14.33 4.16 -3.60
C TYR A 114 15.43 3.08 -3.70
N GLU A 115 16.67 3.48 -3.47
CA GLU A 115 17.81 2.56 -3.49
C GLU A 115 17.71 1.50 -2.38
N ALA A 116 17.47 1.92 -1.14
CA ALA A 116 17.47 1.01 0.00
C ALA A 116 16.26 0.06 -0.01
N PHE A 117 15.07 0.58 -0.34
CA PHE A 117 13.83 -0.20 -0.30
C PHE A 117 13.60 -0.99 -1.58
N LEU A 118 13.62 -0.32 -2.73
CA LEU A 118 13.20 -0.92 -3.99
C LEU A 118 14.34 -1.64 -4.73
N GLU A 119 15.50 -1.01 -4.88
CA GLU A 119 16.62 -1.60 -5.65
C GLU A 119 17.40 -2.64 -4.85
N LYS A 120 17.83 -2.31 -3.64
CA LYS A 120 18.65 -3.20 -2.81
C LYS A 120 17.80 -4.19 -2.01
N GLY A 121 16.53 -3.84 -1.76
CA GLY A 121 15.63 -4.65 -0.94
C GLY A 121 16.07 -4.75 0.53
N ILE A 122 16.78 -3.72 1.06
CA ILE A 122 17.25 -3.73 2.44
C ILE A 122 16.09 -3.74 3.43
N PHE A 123 15.04 -2.96 3.12
CA PHE A 123 13.84 -2.82 3.96
C PHE A 123 12.59 -3.48 3.35
N ALA A 124 12.72 -4.23 2.26
CA ALA A 124 11.63 -4.92 1.59
C ALA A 124 11.86 -6.43 1.54
N ALA A 125 10.78 -7.19 1.46
CA ALA A 125 10.84 -8.64 1.31
C ALA A 125 11.39 -9.07 -0.06
N ALA A 126 11.23 -8.23 -1.10
CA ALA A 126 11.75 -8.48 -2.44
C ALA A 126 12.06 -7.16 -3.17
N LYS A 127 12.98 -7.26 -4.14
CA LYS A 127 13.26 -6.13 -5.05
C LYS A 127 12.07 -5.88 -5.97
N ARG A 128 11.89 -4.62 -6.38
CA ARG A 128 10.88 -4.22 -7.33
C ARG A 128 11.52 -3.54 -8.54
N VAL A 129 11.12 -3.98 -9.72
CA VAL A 129 11.58 -3.40 -10.99
C VAL A 129 10.36 -2.81 -11.69
N PRO A 130 10.14 -1.49 -11.57
CA PRO A 130 9.03 -0.83 -12.25
C PRO A 130 9.10 -1.03 -13.77
N PRO A 131 7.96 -1.15 -14.44
CA PRO A 131 7.92 -1.30 -15.89
C PRO A 131 8.38 -0.01 -16.61
N LYS A 132 8.79 -0.13 -17.86
CA LYS A 132 9.12 1.02 -18.70
C LYS A 132 7.89 1.92 -18.87
N ALA A 133 8.08 3.23 -18.88
CA ALA A 133 7.00 4.22 -19.03
C ALA A 133 6.14 4.01 -20.30
N SER A 134 6.74 3.52 -21.39
CA SER A 134 6.02 3.21 -22.62
C SER A 134 4.97 2.11 -22.44
N VAL A 135 5.25 1.11 -21.59
CA VAL A 135 4.30 0.03 -21.26
C VAL A 135 3.12 0.58 -20.46
N VAL A 136 3.40 1.41 -19.44
CA VAL A 136 2.38 2.05 -18.61
C VAL A 136 1.49 2.96 -19.45
N LYS A 137 2.08 3.83 -20.28
CA LYS A 137 1.33 4.74 -21.18
C LYS A 137 0.47 3.98 -22.19
N LYS A 138 0.94 2.82 -22.69
CA LYS A 138 0.14 1.95 -23.56
C LYS A 138 -1.11 1.39 -22.85
N SER A 139 -1.01 1.05 -21.56
CA SER A 139 -2.16 0.65 -20.76
C SER A 139 -3.13 1.81 -20.51
N LEU A 140 -2.60 2.98 -20.16
CA LEU A 140 -3.40 4.19 -19.94
C LEU A 140 -4.28 4.54 -21.14
N LYS A 141 -3.74 4.46 -22.37
CA LYS A 141 -4.50 4.69 -23.61
C LYS A 141 -5.72 3.78 -23.79
N LYS A 142 -5.77 2.64 -23.11
CA LYS A 142 -6.87 1.68 -23.16
C LYS A 142 -7.76 1.74 -21.91
N SER A 143 -7.39 2.57 -20.93
CA SER A 143 -8.06 2.64 -19.65
C SER A 143 -9.38 3.41 -19.74
N SER A 144 -10.39 2.89 -19.07
CA SER A 144 -11.63 3.62 -18.77
C SER A 144 -11.73 4.02 -17.30
N LEU A 145 -10.90 3.39 -16.45
CA LEU A 145 -10.79 3.69 -15.04
C LEU A 145 -9.31 3.65 -14.63
N VAL A 146 -8.90 4.61 -13.82
CA VAL A 146 -7.60 4.66 -13.16
C VAL A 146 -7.82 4.91 -11.69
N THR A 147 -7.20 4.12 -10.81
CA THR A 147 -7.17 4.43 -9.38
C THR A 147 -5.76 4.69 -8.90
N PHE A 148 -5.64 5.64 -7.98
CA PHE A 148 -4.43 5.92 -7.21
C PHE A 148 -4.71 5.66 -5.74
N ASN A 149 -3.88 4.85 -5.09
CA ASN A 149 -3.84 4.71 -3.64
C ASN A 149 -2.38 4.83 -3.19
N VAL A 150 -1.94 6.07 -3.01
CA VAL A 150 -0.60 6.50 -2.63
C VAL A 150 -0.66 7.40 -1.41
N GLY A 151 0.46 7.74 -0.83
CA GLY A 151 0.57 8.62 0.33
C GLY A 151 1.04 7.90 1.59
N ASN A 152 0.66 6.62 1.80
CA ASN A 152 1.07 5.88 3.01
C ASN A 152 2.59 5.75 3.12
N ASN A 153 3.26 5.40 2.03
CA ASN A 153 4.72 5.31 2.02
C ASN A 153 5.40 6.67 1.94
N ASP A 154 4.72 7.68 1.40
CA ASP A 154 5.22 9.07 1.46
C ASP A 154 5.29 9.55 2.91
N ILE A 155 4.25 9.29 3.73
CA ILE A 155 4.08 9.92 5.05
C ILE A 155 4.54 9.03 6.21
N PHE A 156 4.48 7.70 6.09
CA PHE A 156 4.82 6.79 7.19
C PHE A 156 6.09 5.98 6.92
N THR A 157 6.07 5.10 5.92
CA THR A 157 7.18 4.16 5.70
C THR A 157 8.46 4.86 5.24
N GLY A 158 8.34 5.84 4.34
CA GLY A 158 9.48 6.61 3.86
C GLY A 158 10.19 7.36 4.97
N PRO A 159 9.50 8.20 5.73
CA PRO A 159 10.08 8.91 6.88
C PRO A 159 10.69 8.00 7.93
N LEU A 160 10.03 6.88 8.26
CA LEU A 160 10.55 5.90 9.20
C LEU A 160 11.91 5.31 8.73
N ILE A 161 12.01 4.94 7.45
CA ILE A 161 13.25 4.43 6.86
C ILE A 161 14.34 5.51 6.83
N MET A 162 13.98 6.72 6.38
CA MET A 162 14.95 7.81 6.23
C MET A 162 15.51 8.24 7.58
N ALA A 163 14.68 8.35 8.61
CA ALA A 163 15.15 8.63 9.97
C ALA A 163 16.15 7.57 10.47
N GLY A 164 15.90 6.28 10.19
CA GLY A 164 16.83 5.20 10.52
C GLY A 164 18.14 5.26 9.73
N LEU A 165 18.09 5.63 8.45
CA LEU A 165 19.27 5.79 7.61
C LEU A 165 20.12 7.01 7.97
N ASP A 166 19.52 8.03 8.55
CA ASP A 166 20.16 9.28 8.88
C ASP A 166 20.45 9.47 10.39
N ILE A 167 20.21 8.44 11.20
CA ILE A 167 20.32 8.54 12.66
C ILE A 167 21.72 8.98 13.13
N GLU A 168 22.80 8.58 12.46
CA GLU A 168 24.16 9.03 12.74
C GLU A 168 24.37 10.52 12.47
N LYS A 169 23.58 11.12 11.58
CA LYS A 169 23.71 12.55 11.23
C LYS A 169 22.96 13.45 12.19
N VAL A 170 21.95 12.91 12.86
CA VAL A 170 21.04 13.69 13.72
C VAL A 170 21.25 13.41 15.21
N SER A 171 22.17 12.49 15.54
CA SER A 171 22.52 12.12 16.92
C SER A 171 23.99 11.69 17.02
N ASP A 172 24.61 11.90 18.18
CA ASP A 172 26.01 11.50 18.47
C ASP A 172 26.11 9.99 18.80
N VAL A 173 25.40 9.15 18.03
CA VAL A 173 25.47 7.70 18.25
C VAL A 173 26.62 7.08 17.46
N SER A 174 27.14 5.97 18.00
CA SER A 174 28.16 5.21 17.27
C SER A 174 27.56 4.56 16.01
N THR A 175 28.40 4.30 15.01
CA THR A 175 28.03 3.52 13.80
C THR A 175 27.34 2.19 14.17
N LYS A 176 27.85 1.51 15.20
CA LYS A 176 27.24 0.26 15.69
C LYS A 176 25.81 0.47 16.20
N THR A 177 25.54 1.55 16.90
CA THR A 177 24.19 1.89 17.38
C THR A 177 23.27 2.20 16.19
N ALA A 178 23.74 2.97 15.21
CA ALA A 178 22.99 3.27 14.01
C ALA A 178 22.63 1.98 13.22
N GLU A 179 23.55 1.05 13.08
CA GLU A 179 23.29 -0.26 12.47
C GLU A 179 22.20 -1.04 13.22
N LEU A 180 22.21 -1.02 14.56
CA LEU A 180 21.16 -1.65 15.37
C LEU A 180 19.80 -1.01 15.16
N VAL A 181 19.72 0.31 15.06
CA VAL A 181 18.48 1.04 14.73
C VAL A 181 17.98 0.65 13.34
N GLN A 182 18.86 0.63 12.34
CA GLN A 182 18.49 0.23 10.96
C GLN A 182 17.99 -1.22 10.90
N GLN A 183 18.63 -2.14 11.63
CA GLN A 183 18.17 -3.52 11.74
C GLN A 183 16.79 -3.63 12.40
N ALA A 184 16.55 -2.84 13.45
CA ALA A 184 15.27 -2.80 14.15
C ALA A 184 14.15 -2.23 13.26
N VAL A 185 14.43 -1.15 12.51
CA VAL A 185 13.50 -0.62 11.48
C VAL A 185 13.19 -1.69 10.43
N ARG A 186 14.22 -2.35 9.89
CA ARG A 186 14.04 -3.43 8.92
C ARG A 186 13.17 -4.55 9.47
N LYS A 187 13.45 -5.00 10.69
CA LYS A 187 12.66 -6.06 11.32
C LYS A 187 11.20 -5.63 11.48
N GLY A 188 10.95 -4.43 12.03
CA GLY A 188 9.59 -3.90 12.17
C GLY A 188 8.82 -3.85 10.85
N LEU A 189 9.46 -3.41 9.76
CA LEU A 189 8.84 -3.38 8.43
C LEU A 189 8.53 -4.78 7.88
N LEU A 190 9.36 -5.78 8.14
CA LEU A 190 9.18 -7.15 7.65
C LEU A 190 8.17 -7.95 8.48
N THR A 191 8.19 -7.76 9.81
CA THR A 191 7.33 -8.52 10.75
C THR A 191 6.08 -7.75 11.16
N LYS A 192 6.00 -6.44 10.83
CA LYS A 192 4.97 -5.50 11.29
C LYS A 192 4.94 -5.30 12.81
N ASP A 193 6.03 -5.64 13.46
CA ASP A 193 6.24 -5.47 14.89
C ASP A 193 7.40 -4.49 15.11
N PHE A 194 7.09 -3.34 15.68
CA PHE A 194 8.04 -2.25 15.94
C PHE A 194 8.51 -2.20 17.41
N GLU A 195 8.13 -3.15 18.25
CA GLU A 195 8.53 -3.19 19.66
C GLU A 195 10.05 -3.16 19.80
N GLN A 196 10.76 -3.96 19.00
CA GLN A 196 12.22 -3.97 19.03
C GLN A 196 12.83 -2.61 18.63
N LEU A 197 12.23 -1.88 17.67
CA LEU A 197 12.69 -0.54 17.31
C LEU A 197 12.61 0.40 18.51
N PHE A 198 11.43 0.49 19.14
CA PHE A 198 11.24 1.37 20.29
C PHE A 198 12.11 0.97 21.49
N THR A 199 12.26 -0.33 21.75
CA THR A 199 13.17 -0.85 22.77
C THR A 199 14.61 -0.43 22.49
N THR A 200 15.08 -0.54 21.24
CA THR A 200 16.42 -0.12 20.82
C THR A 200 16.60 1.38 21.02
N LEU A 201 15.66 2.20 20.53
CA LEU A 201 15.69 3.66 20.66
C LEU A 201 15.73 4.10 22.13
N ASN A 202 14.90 3.48 22.98
CA ASN A 202 14.84 3.78 24.41
C ASN A 202 16.13 3.36 25.14
N THR A 203 16.71 2.20 24.80
CA THR A 203 17.95 1.71 25.38
C THR A 203 19.10 2.71 25.17
N PHE A 204 19.14 3.36 24.02
CA PHE A 204 20.15 4.37 23.71
C PHE A 204 19.71 5.81 24.01
N GLY A 205 18.51 6.03 24.56
CA GLY A 205 17.99 7.36 24.91
C GLY A 205 17.74 8.28 23.72
N ILE A 206 17.54 7.75 22.52
CA ILE A 206 17.45 8.52 21.27
C ILE A 206 16.04 8.54 20.65
N THR A 207 15.02 8.06 21.38
CA THR A 207 13.65 8.00 20.86
C THR A 207 13.14 9.36 20.39
N ALA A 208 13.33 10.42 21.19
CA ALA A 208 12.88 11.76 20.83
C ALA A 208 13.61 12.31 19.58
N VAL A 209 14.91 12.05 19.46
CA VAL A 209 15.74 12.46 18.31
C VAL A 209 15.25 11.73 17.05
N TYR A 210 15.03 10.41 17.15
CA TYR A 210 14.52 9.60 16.03
C TYR A 210 13.14 10.08 15.56
N LEU A 211 12.21 10.32 16.48
CA LEU A 211 10.88 10.82 16.15
C LEU A 211 10.93 12.21 15.53
N SER A 212 11.78 13.11 16.05
CA SER A 212 12.00 14.44 15.46
C SER A 212 12.51 14.34 14.02
N ALA A 213 13.49 13.46 13.76
CA ALA A 213 13.98 13.20 12.41
C ALA A 213 12.89 12.62 11.50
N MET A 214 12.10 11.68 12.00
CA MET A 214 10.99 11.08 11.27
C MET A 214 9.93 12.13 10.88
N PHE A 215 9.56 13.04 11.78
CA PHE A 215 8.62 14.12 11.48
C PHE A 215 9.18 15.11 10.45
N ALA A 216 10.46 15.48 10.56
CA ALA A 216 11.12 16.33 9.56
C ALA A 216 11.12 15.68 8.16
N GLU A 217 11.42 14.38 8.07
CA GLU A 217 11.31 13.64 6.81
C GLU A 217 9.85 13.50 6.31
N MET A 218 8.87 13.42 7.21
CA MET A 218 7.45 13.42 6.85
C MET A 218 7.02 14.75 6.21
N GLU A 219 7.40 15.88 6.79
CA GLU A 219 7.12 17.21 6.22
C GLU A 219 7.74 17.37 4.83
N LYS A 220 9.00 17.01 4.68
CA LYS A 220 9.72 17.02 3.40
C LYS A 220 9.05 16.10 2.36
N ALA A 221 8.70 14.88 2.74
CA ALA A 221 8.05 13.92 1.86
C ALA A 221 6.65 14.40 1.44
N PHE A 222 5.91 15.05 2.35
CA PHE A 222 4.63 15.67 1.99
C PHE A 222 4.81 16.81 0.99
N ALA A 223 5.79 17.69 1.18
CA ALA A 223 6.12 18.75 0.21
C ALA A 223 6.48 18.15 -1.17
N GLU A 224 7.32 17.10 -1.21
CA GLU A 224 7.66 16.40 -2.46
C GLU A 224 6.41 15.75 -3.11
N MET A 225 5.52 15.15 -2.32
CA MET A 225 4.26 14.58 -2.80
C MET A 225 3.34 15.65 -3.43
N THR A 226 3.21 16.82 -2.80
CA THR A 226 2.37 17.91 -3.32
C THR A 226 2.88 18.47 -4.65
N VAL A 227 4.16 18.35 -4.94
CA VAL A 227 4.76 18.72 -6.24
C VAL A 227 4.62 17.58 -7.26
N ALA A 228 4.82 16.34 -6.85
CA ALA A 228 4.81 15.19 -7.76
C ALA A 228 3.39 14.79 -8.19
N PHE A 229 2.41 14.84 -7.29
CA PHE A 229 1.06 14.33 -7.54
C PHE A 229 0.33 15.06 -8.69
N PRO A 230 0.33 16.40 -8.81
CA PRO A 230 -0.25 17.09 -9.97
C PRO A 230 0.38 16.66 -11.30
N GLN A 231 1.70 16.39 -11.31
CA GLN A 231 2.40 15.90 -12.50
C GLN A 231 1.99 14.47 -12.87
N VAL A 232 1.74 13.62 -11.86
CA VAL A 232 1.17 12.27 -12.06
C VAL A 232 -0.19 12.40 -12.76
N ILE A 233 -1.11 13.19 -12.21
CA ILE A 233 -2.46 13.38 -12.79
C ILE A 233 -2.38 13.96 -14.20
N ALA A 234 -1.58 15.01 -14.41
CA ALA A 234 -1.39 15.61 -15.73
C ALA A 234 -0.84 14.60 -16.76
N THR A 235 0.13 13.76 -16.34
CA THR A 235 0.67 12.72 -17.23
C THR A 235 -0.37 11.66 -17.58
N VAL A 236 -1.22 11.29 -16.64
CA VAL A 236 -2.32 10.34 -16.91
C VAL A 236 -3.31 10.97 -17.87
N ARG A 237 -3.75 12.21 -17.64
CA ARG A 237 -4.67 12.94 -18.53
C ARG A 237 -4.13 13.11 -19.94
N ALA A 238 -2.82 13.37 -20.09
CA ALA A 238 -2.16 13.43 -21.41
C ALA A 238 -2.16 12.08 -22.16
N ASN A 239 -2.45 10.97 -21.51
CA ASN A 239 -2.42 9.62 -22.09
C ASN A 239 -3.76 8.88 -22.02
N SER A 240 -4.81 9.44 -21.37
CA SER A 240 -6.07 8.75 -21.13
C SER A 240 -7.21 9.71 -20.77
N ASP A 241 -8.39 9.44 -21.34
CA ASP A 241 -9.66 10.06 -20.95
C ASP A 241 -10.39 9.26 -19.85
N ALA A 242 -9.70 8.33 -19.21
CA ALA A 242 -10.29 7.49 -18.18
C ALA A 242 -10.82 8.30 -16.98
N GLU A 243 -11.84 7.78 -16.32
CA GLU A 243 -12.20 8.24 -14.98
C GLU A 243 -11.02 8.01 -14.03
N ILE A 244 -10.64 9.05 -13.27
CA ILE A 244 -9.58 8.95 -12.28
C ILE A 244 -10.20 9.02 -10.88
N ALA A 245 -9.97 7.99 -10.07
CA ALA A 245 -10.38 7.96 -8.68
C ALA A 245 -9.14 7.90 -7.77
N VAL A 246 -8.97 8.94 -6.94
CA VAL A 246 -7.90 9.02 -5.95
C VAL A 246 -8.45 8.50 -4.63
N VAL A 247 -7.94 7.35 -4.23
CA VAL A 247 -8.36 6.66 -3.01
C VAL A 247 -7.57 7.23 -1.84
N GLY A 248 -8.26 7.83 -0.90
CA GLY A 248 -7.67 8.44 0.28
C GLY A 248 -7.00 7.43 1.20
N MET A 249 -6.43 7.95 2.27
CA MET A 249 -5.81 7.17 3.33
C MET A 249 -6.80 6.87 4.45
N PHE A 250 -6.53 5.84 5.22
CA PHE A 250 -7.19 5.52 6.50
C PHE A 250 -6.15 5.46 7.61
N ASN A 251 -6.55 5.72 8.83
CA ASN A 251 -5.68 5.55 10.00
C ASN A 251 -5.71 4.09 10.48
N PRO A 252 -4.64 3.32 10.29
CA PRO A 252 -4.60 1.94 10.75
C PRO A 252 -4.53 1.82 12.28
N PHE A 253 -4.13 2.89 12.96
CA PHE A 253 -3.93 2.94 14.41
C PHE A 253 -5.11 3.56 15.17
N ARG A 254 -6.24 3.86 14.52
CA ARG A 254 -7.34 4.63 15.12
C ARG A 254 -7.92 4.05 16.41
N ASN A 255 -7.76 2.75 16.64
CA ASN A 255 -8.23 2.06 17.85
C ASN A 255 -7.07 1.64 18.77
N VAL A 256 -5.85 2.14 18.49
CA VAL A 256 -4.65 1.79 19.26
C VAL A 256 -4.39 2.88 20.29
N ASP A 257 -4.61 2.56 21.55
CA ASP A 257 -4.29 3.43 22.68
C ASP A 257 -2.89 3.10 23.22
N THR A 258 -1.88 3.40 22.40
CA THR A 258 -0.48 3.19 22.76
C THR A 258 0.27 4.50 22.62
N GLU A 259 1.03 4.85 23.66
CA GLU A 259 1.92 6.01 23.65
C GLU A 259 3.36 5.61 23.32
N VAL A 260 3.99 6.39 22.46
CA VAL A 260 5.40 6.29 22.12
C VAL A 260 6.05 7.64 22.38
N ALA A 261 6.93 7.70 23.37
CA ALA A 261 7.58 8.94 23.81
C ALA A 261 6.59 10.09 24.15
N GLY A 262 5.47 9.76 24.78
CA GLY A 262 4.42 10.72 25.13
C GLY A 262 3.51 11.14 23.96
N LEU A 263 3.61 10.47 22.80
CA LEU A 263 2.74 10.70 21.65
C LEU A 263 1.83 9.49 21.46
N ASN A 264 0.52 9.74 21.39
CA ASN A 264 -0.48 8.69 21.14
C ASN A 264 -0.43 8.26 19.66
N LEU A 265 -0.28 6.97 19.41
CA LEU A 265 -0.11 6.41 18.07
C LEU A 265 -1.32 6.66 17.17
N SER A 266 -2.55 6.59 17.72
CA SER A 266 -3.78 6.91 16.99
C SER A 266 -3.80 8.37 16.53
N GLN A 267 -3.41 9.31 17.40
CA GLN A 267 -3.35 10.73 17.07
C GLN A 267 -2.29 11.03 16.00
N MET A 268 -1.12 10.40 16.09
CA MET A 268 -0.07 10.52 15.06
C MET A 268 -0.57 10.02 13.70
N GLY A 269 -1.26 8.90 13.69
CA GLY A 269 -1.89 8.36 12.49
C GLY A 269 -2.91 9.32 11.89
N ASP A 270 -3.77 9.91 12.71
CA ASP A 270 -4.79 10.88 12.27
C ASP A 270 -4.17 12.15 11.68
N MET A 271 -3.08 12.67 12.26
CA MET A 271 -2.38 13.84 11.73
C MET A 271 -1.91 13.61 10.29
N GLY A 272 -1.17 12.52 10.05
CA GLY A 272 -0.65 12.21 8.72
C GLY A 272 -1.76 11.93 7.70
N VAL A 273 -2.77 11.14 8.10
CA VAL A 273 -3.92 10.83 7.24
C VAL A 273 -4.73 12.07 6.89
N ASN A 274 -5.01 12.93 7.87
CA ASN A 274 -5.77 14.16 7.65
C ASN A 274 -5.03 15.13 6.72
N MET A 275 -3.72 15.26 6.85
CA MET A 275 -2.88 16.09 5.99
C MET A 275 -3.00 15.66 4.52
N VAL A 276 -2.81 14.39 4.22
CA VAL A 276 -2.88 13.85 2.86
C VAL A 276 -4.30 13.87 2.31
N ASN A 277 -5.29 13.46 3.09
CA ASN A 277 -6.67 13.42 2.65
C ASN A 277 -7.23 14.83 2.36
N THR A 278 -6.84 15.81 3.18
CA THR A 278 -7.21 17.22 2.95
C THR A 278 -6.61 17.71 1.63
N TYR A 279 -5.33 17.43 1.38
CA TYR A 279 -4.68 17.78 0.13
C TYR A 279 -5.38 17.14 -1.08
N PHE A 280 -5.63 15.82 -1.07
CA PHE A 280 -6.32 15.15 -2.17
C PHE A 280 -7.73 15.67 -2.37
N LYS A 281 -8.50 15.85 -1.30
CA LYS A 281 -9.87 16.35 -1.38
C LYS A 281 -9.93 17.77 -1.96
N SER A 282 -9.05 18.68 -1.51
CA SER A 282 -9.05 20.08 -1.92
C SER A 282 -8.62 20.28 -3.38
N ASN A 283 -7.78 19.39 -3.91
CA ASN A 283 -7.28 19.49 -5.28
C ASN A 283 -8.12 18.69 -6.31
N ALA A 284 -9.14 17.95 -5.87
CA ALA A 284 -9.88 17.03 -6.74
C ALA A 284 -10.51 17.73 -7.94
N ALA A 285 -11.23 18.83 -7.73
CA ALA A 285 -11.89 19.58 -8.80
C ALA A 285 -10.88 20.22 -9.77
N VAL A 286 -9.80 20.82 -9.25
CA VAL A 286 -8.79 21.53 -10.05
C VAL A 286 -7.99 20.56 -10.91
N LEU A 287 -7.62 19.39 -10.37
CA LEU A 287 -6.84 18.38 -11.08
C LEU A 287 -7.74 17.39 -11.87
N GLY A 288 -9.06 17.49 -11.75
CA GLY A 288 -10.00 16.72 -12.54
C GLY A 288 -10.05 15.23 -12.17
N TYR A 289 -10.08 14.88 -10.89
CA TYR A 289 -10.27 13.52 -10.40
C TYR A 289 -11.37 13.46 -9.34
N THR A 290 -11.86 12.26 -9.08
CA THR A 290 -12.81 11.98 -7.99
C THR A 290 -12.05 11.52 -6.74
N TYR A 291 -12.20 12.25 -5.61
CA TYR A 291 -11.66 11.82 -4.32
C TYR A 291 -12.57 10.77 -3.69
N VAL A 292 -11.99 9.66 -3.26
CA VAL A 292 -12.70 8.54 -2.63
C VAL A 292 -12.33 8.46 -1.15
N ASN A 293 -13.30 8.74 -0.28
CA ASN A 293 -13.09 8.66 1.16
C ASN A 293 -13.15 7.21 1.64
N VAL A 294 -12.06 6.74 2.23
CA VAL A 294 -11.91 5.38 2.78
C VAL A 294 -11.48 5.37 4.25
N THR A 295 -11.68 6.45 4.98
CA THR A 295 -11.22 6.60 6.37
C THR A 295 -11.74 5.52 7.33
N LYS A 296 -12.86 4.84 7.02
CA LYS A 296 -13.45 3.75 7.82
C LYS A 296 -12.95 2.35 7.41
N THR A 297 -11.85 2.26 6.66
CA THR A 297 -11.27 0.96 6.26
C THR A 297 -10.82 0.18 7.50
N GLU A 298 -11.30 -1.06 7.62
CA GLU A 298 -10.82 -2.00 8.64
C GLU A 298 -9.46 -2.56 8.23
N CYS A 299 -8.50 -2.56 9.14
CA CYS A 299 -7.18 -3.14 8.93
C CYS A 299 -6.87 -4.21 9.98
N PHE A 300 -5.79 -4.99 9.76
CA PHE A 300 -5.39 -6.04 10.71
C PHE A 300 -5.01 -5.47 12.09
N TYR A 301 -4.51 -4.25 12.13
CA TYR A 301 -4.19 -3.59 13.40
C TYR A 301 -5.45 -3.29 14.23
N ASP A 302 -6.53 -2.85 13.58
CA ASP A 302 -7.82 -2.56 14.23
C ASP A 302 -8.47 -3.80 14.86
N VAL A 303 -8.21 -4.98 14.33
CA VAL A 303 -8.81 -6.25 14.76
C VAL A 303 -7.87 -7.10 15.63
N GLY A 304 -6.89 -6.45 16.24
CA GLY A 304 -5.95 -7.11 17.16
C GLY A 304 -4.72 -7.71 16.48
N GLY A 305 -4.53 -7.41 15.19
CA GLY A 305 -3.28 -7.71 14.49
C GLY A 305 -2.25 -6.62 14.69
N SER A 306 -1.01 -6.86 14.26
CA SER A 306 0.08 -5.87 14.24
C SER A 306 0.35 -5.30 12.85
N ASP A 307 -0.42 -5.68 11.86
CA ASP A 307 -0.26 -5.25 10.47
C ASP A 307 -1.21 -4.10 10.12
N VAL A 308 -0.69 -3.10 9.41
CA VAL A 308 -1.39 -1.87 9.03
C VAL A 308 -2.25 -2.00 7.76
N HIS A 309 -2.24 -3.17 7.11
CA HIS A 309 -2.94 -3.37 5.83
C HIS A 309 -4.42 -3.70 6.05
N PRO A 310 -5.27 -3.41 5.02
CA PRO A 310 -6.69 -3.71 5.08
C PRO A 310 -6.97 -5.21 5.16
N THR A 311 -7.93 -5.58 6.02
CA THR A 311 -8.54 -6.92 5.99
C THR A 311 -9.34 -7.12 4.70
N THR A 312 -9.78 -8.35 4.42
CA THR A 312 -10.73 -8.63 3.32
C THR A 312 -12.00 -7.77 3.42
N LYS A 313 -12.47 -7.47 4.63
CA LYS A 313 -13.61 -6.58 4.89
C LYS A 313 -13.25 -5.12 4.61
N GLY A 314 -12.04 -4.69 5.01
CA GLY A 314 -11.49 -3.38 4.67
C GLY A 314 -11.42 -3.17 3.15
N HIS A 315 -10.87 -4.12 2.41
CA HIS A 315 -10.87 -4.07 0.94
C HIS A 315 -12.27 -4.04 0.34
N SER A 316 -13.23 -4.75 0.91
CA SER A 316 -14.63 -4.71 0.46
C SER A 316 -15.27 -3.35 0.68
N TYR A 317 -14.94 -2.69 1.81
CA TYR A 317 -15.38 -1.33 2.08
C TYR A 317 -14.78 -0.35 1.04
N MET A 318 -13.46 -0.41 0.81
CA MET A 318 -12.78 0.44 -0.17
C MET A 318 -13.38 0.28 -1.57
N ALA A 319 -13.62 -0.96 -2.03
CA ALA A 319 -14.26 -1.23 -3.32
C ALA A 319 -15.65 -0.59 -3.42
N LYS A 320 -16.47 -0.69 -2.38
CA LYS A 320 -17.80 -0.05 -2.33
C LYS A 320 -17.71 1.48 -2.41
N GLN A 321 -16.73 2.10 -1.75
CA GLN A 321 -16.55 3.55 -1.83
C GLN A 321 -16.11 3.98 -3.25
N ILE A 322 -15.21 3.25 -3.89
CA ILE A 322 -14.79 3.52 -5.27
C ILE A 322 -15.98 3.40 -6.23
N LEU A 323 -16.74 2.30 -6.16
CA LEU A 323 -17.89 2.07 -7.01
C LEU A 323 -18.97 3.16 -6.85
N LYS A 324 -19.19 3.66 -5.64
CA LYS A 324 -20.11 4.79 -5.39
C LYS A 324 -19.61 6.11 -5.97
N ALA A 325 -18.31 6.30 -6.03
CA ALA A 325 -17.69 7.56 -6.42
C ALA A 325 -17.52 7.70 -7.94
N ILE A 326 -17.30 6.59 -8.66
CA ILE A 326 -17.16 6.64 -10.12
C ILE A 326 -18.52 6.75 -10.83
N PRO A 327 -18.59 7.41 -12.01
CA PRO A 327 -19.83 7.51 -12.77
C PRO A 327 -20.47 6.15 -13.06
N HIS A 328 -21.78 6.06 -12.88
CA HIS A 328 -22.60 4.90 -13.20
C HIS A 328 -24.01 5.35 -13.62
N LYS A 329 -24.74 4.50 -14.36
CA LYS A 329 -26.09 4.80 -14.89
C LYS A 329 -27.17 4.19 -14.03
#